data_ee26d65997b9c80fd9a37a8148378f9a
#
_entry.id   ee26d65997b9c80fd9a37a8148378f9a
#
_cell.length_a   1.000
_cell.length_b   1.000
_cell.length_c   1.000
_cell.angle_alpha   90.00
_cell.angle_beta   90.00
_cell.angle_gamma   90.00
#
_symmetry.space_group_name_H-M   'P 1'
#
loop_
_entity.id
_entity.type
_entity.pdbx_description
1 polymer ?
#
loop_
_entity_poly.entity_id
_entity_poly.type
_entity_poly.pdbx_seq_one_letter_code
_entity_poly.pdbx_strand_id
1 'polypeptide(L)'
;MIFIQKENEQIKSYFIKANEKIDSGNIGSALEYVTKLEESKEKNLANYYLAPLYIDIGAAKEDAAMVLRGIDLIEKNFDDWSKIGSPENMHYNLGNGYLFYHDITGERYLNTKIVLLEAKNNYRNALSAEDMDSNLKALILTNLGNVYSKTGRYIDALDCYDLALSEDPDFGLAIINKGSSLIEYSSLTNNPFSFIHNAYLHYKEASKKDNLNPKDLTNINKWIEYLEKKYGKDTLNKPHESELTIGEEVSIEGFSKLFCLMNKLYLNTCNYCQKCDSAIGDTLLIKGMVSEISTDFEDAPYLKFSSFLNEIKMSYVSSRLCLILSQHAYSDLEFIDNTVSLVNTLSYESQNINTQLLKDAFSNFYNILDKIAYFINDYCKLGIKERGINFKSIWYSECNDNTIRFRDLDFDNDGLTALLDINEDLRWGKENELTEPRNALTHRFLKVKLFSINEGDIDERDLYEKTLELAKIVRMLSYI
;
A
#
# COMPACT_ATOMS: atom_id res chain seq x y z
N MET A 1 1.21 18.38 -45.40
CA MET A 1 0.43 17.33 -44.77
C MET A 1 1.06 15.94 -44.97
N ILE A 2 1.23 15.42 -46.16
CA ILE A 2 1.81 14.08 -46.42
C ILE A 2 3.23 13.88 -45.85
N PHE A 3 4.09 14.89 -45.90
CA PHE A 3 5.45 14.84 -45.32
C PHE A 3 5.44 14.74 -43.77
N ILE A 4 4.60 15.50 -43.10
CA ILE A 4 4.47 15.47 -41.65
C ILE A 4 3.92 14.12 -41.19
N GLN A 5 2.92 13.59 -41.89
CA GLN A 5 2.34 12.29 -41.59
C GLN A 5 3.39 11.16 -41.72
N LYS A 6 4.23 11.22 -42.74
CA LYS A 6 5.31 10.25 -42.95
C LYS A 6 6.40 10.34 -41.88
N GLU A 7 6.76 11.54 -41.44
CA GLU A 7 7.72 11.76 -40.34
C GLU A 7 7.17 11.25 -39.00
N ASN A 8 5.87 11.48 -38.70
CA ASN A 8 5.22 10.96 -37.51
C ASN A 8 5.20 9.42 -37.47
N GLU A 9 4.91 8.77 -38.60
CA GLU A 9 4.98 7.30 -38.72
C GLU A 9 6.40 6.78 -38.48
N GLN A 10 7.39 7.50 -38.95
CA GLN A 10 8.80 7.16 -38.79
C GLN A 10 9.25 7.28 -37.32
N ILE A 11 8.84 8.35 -36.61
CA ILE A 11 9.10 8.57 -35.21
C ILE A 11 8.51 7.40 -34.39
N LYS A 12 7.25 7.04 -34.65
CA LYS A 12 6.59 5.91 -33.97
C LYS A 12 7.32 4.58 -34.26
N SER A 13 7.78 4.37 -35.50
CA SER A 13 8.55 3.18 -35.87
C SER A 13 9.89 3.10 -35.13
N TYR A 14 10.58 4.22 -34.91
CA TYR A 14 11.83 4.25 -34.14
C TYR A 14 11.59 3.91 -32.67
N PHE A 15 10.53 4.43 -32.08
CA PHE A 15 10.12 4.11 -30.70
C PHE A 15 9.86 2.61 -30.56
N ILE A 16 9.04 2.00 -31.42
CA ILE A 16 8.75 0.56 -31.37
C ILE A 16 10.03 -0.27 -31.45
N LYS A 17 10.91 0.07 -32.41
CA LYS A 17 12.18 -0.65 -32.55
C LYS A 17 13.14 -0.47 -31.38
N ALA A 18 13.13 0.70 -30.74
CA ALA A 18 13.92 0.93 -29.54
C ALA A 18 13.42 0.01 -28.38
N ASN A 19 12.11 -0.07 -28.17
CA ASN A 19 11.54 -0.96 -27.17
C ASN A 19 11.85 -2.44 -27.43
N GLU A 20 11.71 -2.92 -28.67
CA GLU A 20 12.11 -4.29 -29.05
C GLU A 20 13.59 -4.59 -28.71
N LYS A 21 14.46 -3.58 -28.81
CA LYS A 21 15.89 -3.72 -28.45
C LYS A 21 16.09 -3.70 -26.94
N ILE A 22 15.34 -2.89 -26.21
CA ILE A 22 15.35 -2.87 -24.74
C ILE A 22 14.90 -4.24 -24.22
N ASP A 23 13.76 -4.75 -24.69
CA ASP A 23 13.19 -6.04 -24.30
C ASP A 23 14.14 -7.21 -24.57
N SER A 24 14.90 -7.14 -25.68
CA SER A 24 15.93 -8.14 -26.00
C SER A 24 17.26 -7.93 -25.26
N GLY A 25 17.37 -6.93 -24.38
CA GLY A 25 18.60 -6.60 -23.64
C GLY A 25 19.69 -5.92 -24.49
N ASN A 26 19.40 -5.55 -25.75
CA ASN A 26 20.36 -4.91 -26.63
C ASN A 26 20.32 -3.38 -26.52
N ILE A 27 20.74 -2.86 -25.38
CA ILE A 27 20.67 -1.43 -25.04
C ILE A 27 21.52 -0.57 -26.04
N GLY A 28 22.64 -1.10 -26.52
CA GLY A 28 23.46 -0.39 -27.49
C GLY A 28 22.70 -0.07 -28.78
N SER A 29 21.95 -1.04 -29.33
CA SER A 29 21.12 -0.82 -30.52
C SER A 29 19.89 0.05 -30.24
N ALA A 30 19.35 0.02 -29.01
CA ALA A 30 18.27 0.92 -28.63
C ALA A 30 18.71 2.39 -28.68
N LEU A 31 19.93 2.71 -28.22
CA LEU A 31 20.51 4.06 -28.29
C LEU A 31 20.64 4.63 -29.69
N GLU A 32 20.86 3.78 -30.72
CA GLU A 32 20.87 4.24 -32.12
C GLU A 32 19.51 4.82 -32.56
N TYR A 33 18.41 4.25 -32.07
CA TYR A 33 17.07 4.78 -32.35
C TYR A 33 16.76 6.03 -31.51
N VAL A 34 17.25 6.11 -30.26
CA VAL A 34 17.20 7.34 -29.46
C VAL A 34 17.87 8.49 -30.21
N THR A 35 19.06 8.30 -30.73
CA THR A 35 19.77 9.33 -31.53
C THR A 35 18.95 9.78 -32.73
N LYS A 36 18.31 8.86 -33.47
CA LYS A 36 17.44 9.20 -34.60
C LYS A 36 16.21 10.00 -34.18
N LEU A 37 15.64 9.72 -33.01
CA LEU A 37 14.54 10.50 -32.43
C LEU A 37 15.01 11.89 -31.99
N GLU A 38 16.19 12.02 -31.40
CA GLU A 38 16.79 13.31 -30.99
C GLU A 38 17.08 14.20 -32.21
N GLU A 39 17.38 13.64 -33.37
CA GLU A 39 17.62 14.36 -34.65
C GLU A 39 16.33 14.75 -35.37
N SER A 40 15.15 14.26 -34.95
CA SER A 40 13.87 14.58 -35.58
C SER A 40 13.57 16.07 -35.57
N LYS A 41 12.90 16.56 -36.62
CA LYS A 41 12.43 17.94 -36.70
C LYS A 41 11.16 18.17 -35.90
N GLU A 42 10.32 17.17 -35.78
CA GLU A 42 9.07 17.19 -34.95
C GLU A 42 9.40 16.97 -33.49
N LYS A 43 10.05 17.98 -32.87
CA LYS A 43 10.62 17.87 -31.50
C LYS A 43 9.60 17.48 -30.45
N ASN A 44 8.39 18.00 -30.51
CA ASN A 44 7.37 17.73 -29.48
C ASN A 44 6.97 16.25 -29.49
N LEU A 45 6.67 15.70 -30.67
CA LEU A 45 6.32 14.28 -30.82
C LEU A 45 7.52 13.35 -30.53
N ALA A 46 8.73 13.73 -30.99
CA ALA A 46 9.93 12.98 -30.68
C ALA A 46 10.23 12.93 -29.20
N ASN A 47 10.09 14.04 -28.47
CA ASN A 47 10.27 14.09 -27.00
C ASN A 47 9.23 13.26 -26.25
N TYR A 48 7.98 13.21 -26.73
CA TYR A 48 6.94 12.34 -26.17
C TYR A 48 7.36 10.86 -26.16
N TYR A 49 7.99 10.39 -27.25
CA TYR A 49 8.49 9.02 -27.34
C TYR A 49 9.88 8.83 -26.72
N LEU A 50 10.71 9.88 -26.66
CA LEU A 50 12.02 9.82 -26.02
C LEU A 50 11.94 9.69 -24.49
N ALA A 51 10.95 10.32 -23.87
CA ALA A 51 10.85 10.37 -22.43
C ALA A 51 10.80 8.96 -21.77
N PRO A 52 9.89 8.03 -22.17
CA PRO A 52 9.90 6.68 -21.63
C PRO A 52 11.18 5.90 -21.99
N LEU A 53 11.75 6.11 -23.19
CA LEU A 53 13.00 5.45 -23.56
C LEU A 53 14.18 5.88 -22.68
N TYR A 54 14.25 7.16 -22.29
CA TYR A 54 15.27 7.62 -21.35
C TYR A 54 15.11 6.97 -19.98
N ILE A 55 13.86 6.78 -19.51
CA ILE A 55 13.58 6.09 -18.25
C ILE A 55 14.05 4.64 -18.32
N ASP A 56 13.63 3.89 -19.35
CA ASP A 56 13.91 2.46 -19.45
C ASP A 56 15.39 2.16 -19.74
N ILE A 57 16.02 2.93 -20.64
CA ILE A 57 17.45 2.79 -20.94
C ILE A 57 18.29 3.25 -19.75
N GLY A 58 17.88 4.34 -19.08
CA GLY A 58 18.52 4.81 -17.87
C GLY A 58 18.50 3.75 -16.77
N ALA A 59 17.35 3.11 -16.55
CA ALA A 59 17.22 1.99 -15.63
C ALA A 59 18.13 0.82 -15.98
N ALA A 60 18.14 0.41 -17.25
CA ALA A 60 18.97 -0.71 -17.73
C ALA A 60 20.49 -0.44 -17.65
N LYS A 61 20.90 0.84 -17.66
CA LYS A 61 22.30 1.28 -17.56
C LYS A 61 22.70 1.74 -16.15
N GLU A 62 21.77 1.74 -15.21
CA GLU A 62 21.94 2.33 -13.87
C GLU A 62 22.36 3.81 -13.95
N ASP A 63 21.81 4.55 -14.93
CA ASP A 63 22.09 5.97 -15.19
C ASP A 63 20.94 6.85 -14.66
N ALA A 64 21.08 7.30 -13.41
CA ALA A 64 20.10 8.15 -12.76
C ALA A 64 19.85 9.49 -13.50
N ALA A 65 20.88 10.06 -14.15
CA ALA A 65 20.74 11.32 -14.89
C ALA A 65 19.86 11.13 -16.13
N MET A 66 19.99 9.98 -16.83
CA MET A 66 19.14 9.66 -17.96
C MET A 66 17.68 9.43 -17.52
N VAL A 67 17.46 8.74 -16.41
CA VAL A 67 16.11 8.56 -15.82
C VAL A 67 15.48 9.91 -15.50
N LEU A 68 16.20 10.80 -14.80
CA LEU A 68 15.71 12.16 -14.48
C LEU A 68 15.39 12.98 -15.73
N ARG A 69 16.16 12.83 -16.80
CA ARG A 69 15.86 13.50 -18.08
C ARG A 69 14.51 13.06 -18.65
N GLY A 70 14.17 11.76 -18.53
CA GLY A 70 12.87 11.24 -18.95
C GLY A 70 11.73 11.79 -18.10
N ILE A 71 11.87 11.78 -16.77
CA ILE A 71 10.90 12.35 -15.83
C ILE A 71 10.65 13.83 -16.16
N ASP A 72 11.72 14.62 -16.22
CA ASP A 72 11.67 16.07 -16.48
C ASP A 72 10.97 16.42 -17.82
N LEU A 73 11.14 15.59 -18.85
CA LEU A 73 10.43 15.75 -20.11
C LEU A 73 8.93 15.53 -19.97
N ILE A 74 8.50 14.50 -19.22
CA ILE A 74 7.08 14.23 -19.03
C ILE A 74 6.46 15.36 -18.18
N GLU A 75 7.06 15.71 -17.06
CA GLU A 75 6.51 16.73 -16.14
C GLU A 75 6.33 18.10 -16.83
N LYS A 76 7.35 18.55 -17.59
CA LYS A 76 7.29 19.84 -18.29
C LYS A 76 6.26 19.91 -19.40
N ASN A 77 5.86 18.78 -19.95
CA ASN A 77 4.96 18.74 -21.11
C ASN A 77 3.64 18.00 -20.83
N PHE A 78 3.37 17.67 -19.56
CA PHE A 78 2.25 16.81 -19.17
C PHE A 78 0.91 17.32 -19.72
N ASP A 79 0.60 18.61 -19.51
CA ASP A 79 -0.67 19.21 -19.95
C ASP A 79 -0.85 19.23 -21.47
N ASP A 80 0.24 19.37 -22.23
CA ASP A 80 0.19 19.37 -23.67
C ASP A 80 0.12 17.97 -24.23
N TRP A 81 0.84 17.04 -23.63
CA TRP A 81 0.88 15.64 -24.07
C TRP A 81 -0.37 14.86 -23.67
N SER A 82 -1.05 15.23 -22.59
CA SER A 82 -2.35 14.66 -22.19
C SER A 82 -3.46 14.90 -23.23
N LYS A 83 -3.29 15.89 -24.12
CA LYS A 83 -4.18 16.16 -25.24
C LYS A 83 -3.89 15.30 -26.48
N ILE A 84 -2.71 14.69 -26.53
CA ILE A 84 -2.20 13.93 -27.70
C ILE A 84 -2.18 12.43 -27.40
N GLY A 85 -1.86 12.07 -26.17
CA GLY A 85 -1.70 10.70 -25.70
C GLY A 85 -2.57 10.40 -24.47
N SER A 86 -2.33 9.22 -23.88
CA SER A 86 -3.04 8.76 -22.69
C SER A 86 -2.34 9.32 -21.44
N PRO A 87 -3.05 10.10 -20.58
CA PRO A 87 -2.53 10.55 -19.30
C PRO A 87 -2.07 9.39 -18.42
N GLU A 88 -2.76 8.25 -18.46
CA GLU A 88 -2.47 7.05 -17.68
C GLU A 88 -1.09 6.49 -18.03
N ASN A 89 -0.74 6.46 -19.32
CA ASN A 89 0.58 6.03 -19.77
C ASN A 89 1.69 6.98 -19.29
N MET A 90 1.43 8.28 -19.25
CA MET A 90 2.40 9.25 -18.72
C MET A 90 2.59 9.08 -17.24
N HIS A 91 1.50 8.91 -16.48
CA HIS A 91 1.58 8.59 -15.06
C HIS A 91 2.29 7.26 -14.81
N TYR A 92 2.03 6.23 -15.62
CA TYR A 92 2.76 4.97 -15.53
C TYR A 92 4.27 5.16 -15.76
N ASN A 93 4.66 5.91 -16.77
CA ASN A 93 6.08 6.18 -17.06
C ASN A 93 6.73 7.04 -15.96
N LEU A 94 6.03 8.02 -15.39
CA LEU A 94 6.52 8.77 -14.24
C LEU A 94 6.71 7.86 -13.02
N GLY A 95 5.74 6.98 -12.75
CA GLY A 95 5.84 5.99 -11.69
C GLY A 95 7.08 5.11 -11.83
N ASN A 96 7.34 4.59 -13.04
CA ASN A 96 8.54 3.83 -13.36
C ASN A 96 9.82 4.68 -13.19
N GLY A 97 9.81 5.91 -13.68
CA GLY A 97 10.95 6.82 -13.59
C GLY A 97 11.35 7.05 -12.11
N TYR A 98 10.42 7.40 -11.27
CA TYR A 98 10.70 7.61 -9.84
C TYR A 98 11.14 6.33 -9.12
N LEU A 99 10.52 5.18 -9.42
CA LEU A 99 10.90 3.91 -8.84
C LEU A 99 12.34 3.51 -9.25
N PHE A 100 12.68 3.62 -10.55
CA PHE A 100 14.02 3.31 -11.04
C PHE A 100 15.08 4.30 -10.53
N TYR A 101 14.74 5.59 -10.43
CA TYR A 101 15.62 6.58 -9.83
C TYR A 101 15.98 6.22 -8.39
N HIS A 102 14.99 5.84 -7.58
CA HIS A 102 15.22 5.36 -6.22
C HIS A 102 16.12 4.12 -6.21
N ASP A 103 15.88 3.15 -7.08
CA ASP A 103 16.64 1.89 -7.11
C ASP A 103 18.11 2.10 -7.52
N ILE A 104 18.37 3.04 -8.43
CA ILE A 104 19.73 3.37 -8.88
C ILE A 104 20.50 4.15 -7.82
N THR A 105 19.85 5.13 -7.18
CA THR A 105 20.54 5.98 -6.20
C THR A 105 20.82 5.24 -4.90
N GLY A 106 20.05 4.18 -4.59
CA GLY A 106 20.28 3.32 -3.44
C GLY A 106 20.17 4.03 -2.09
N GLU A 107 19.59 5.22 -2.06
CA GLU A 107 19.49 6.03 -0.87
C GLU A 107 18.49 5.44 0.13
N ARG A 108 18.96 5.13 1.33
CA ARG A 108 18.19 4.49 2.41
C ARG A 108 17.58 5.46 3.42
N TYR A 109 17.80 6.76 3.24
CA TYR A 109 17.31 7.77 4.17
C TYR A 109 15.80 8.00 4.01
N LEU A 110 15.14 8.30 5.12
CA LEU A 110 13.68 8.54 5.14
C LEU A 110 13.25 9.65 4.17
N ASN A 111 14.07 10.70 4.03
CA ASN A 111 13.80 11.83 3.12
C ASN A 111 13.91 11.46 1.63
N THR A 112 14.66 10.43 1.26
CA THR A 112 14.81 9.98 -0.13
C THR A 112 13.69 9.02 -0.54
N LYS A 113 13.04 8.40 0.42
CA LYS A 113 11.81 7.64 0.19
C LYS A 113 10.64 8.52 -0.27
N ILE A 114 10.76 9.87 -0.23
CA ILE A 114 9.81 10.81 -0.86
C ILE A 114 9.67 10.51 -2.38
N VAL A 115 10.75 10.10 -3.03
CA VAL A 115 10.71 9.68 -4.44
C VAL A 115 9.76 8.49 -4.65
N LEU A 116 9.67 7.57 -3.68
CA LEU A 116 8.72 6.46 -3.73
C LEU A 116 7.26 6.92 -3.54
N LEU A 117 7.02 8.03 -2.83
CA LEU A 117 5.69 8.64 -2.74
C LEU A 117 5.24 9.16 -4.11
N GLU A 118 6.14 9.81 -4.85
CA GLU A 118 5.84 10.24 -6.23
C GLU A 118 5.57 9.04 -7.15
N ALA A 119 6.36 7.96 -7.04
CA ALA A 119 6.10 6.74 -7.78
C ALA A 119 4.71 6.18 -7.46
N LYS A 120 4.35 6.07 -6.17
CA LYS A 120 3.05 5.59 -5.70
C LYS A 120 1.90 6.42 -6.25
N ASN A 121 1.98 7.75 -6.11
CA ASN A 121 0.93 8.66 -6.55
C ASN A 121 0.71 8.57 -8.06
N ASN A 122 1.79 8.48 -8.83
CA ASN A 122 1.71 8.33 -10.26
C ASN A 122 1.09 6.98 -10.67
N TYR A 123 1.46 5.85 -10.04
CA TYR A 123 0.79 4.57 -10.32
C TYR A 123 -0.70 4.57 -9.94
N ARG A 124 -1.08 5.21 -8.81
CA ARG A 124 -2.50 5.37 -8.43
C ARG A 124 -3.27 6.22 -9.45
N ASN A 125 -2.66 7.31 -9.93
CA ASN A 125 -3.25 8.14 -10.99
C ASN A 125 -3.39 7.36 -12.30
N ALA A 126 -2.40 6.54 -12.65
CA ALA A 126 -2.52 5.66 -13.81
C ALA A 126 -3.70 4.69 -13.70
N LEU A 127 -3.95 4.12 -12.49
CA LEU A 127 -5.05 3.20 -12.23
C LEU A 127 -6.43 3.85 -12.18
N SER A 128 -6.54 5.18 -12.24
CA SER A 128 -7.84 5.89 -12.22
C SER A 128 -8.62 5.80 -13.54
N ALA A 129 -8.02 5.29 -14.61
CA ALA A 129 -8.69 5.09 -15.88
C ALA A 129 -9.71 3.94 -15.81
N GLU A 130 -10.96 4.21 -16.26
CA GLU A 130 -12.05 3.21 -16.22
C GLU A 130 -11.84 2.07 -17.22
N ASP A 131 -11.34 2.37 -18.42
CA ASP A 131 -11.16 1.41 -19.54
C ASP A 131 -9.67 1.11 -19.78
N MET A 132 -9.01 0.44 -18.83
CA MET A 132 -7.60 0.05 -18.96
C MET A 132 -7.46 -1.39 -19.44
N ASP A 133 -6.48 -1.63 -20.31
CA ASP A 133 -6.09 -3.00 -20.69
C ASP A 133 -5.61 -3.80 -19.48
N SER A 134 -6.09 -5.05 -19.33
CA SER A 134 -5.79 -5.90 -18.18
C SER A 134 -4.29 -6.17 -18.00
N ASN A 135 -3.51 -6.29 -19.07
CA ASN A 135 -2.06 -6.50 -18.97
C ASN A 135 -1.36 -5.25 -18.42
N LEU A 136 -1.74 -4.06 -18.90
CA LEU A 136 -1.21 -2.80 -18.38
C LEU A 136 -1.62 -2.62 -16.92
N LYS A 137 -2.85 -2.93 -16.57
CA LYS A 137 -3.35 -2.85 -15.19
C LYS A 137 -2.60 -3.80 -14.26
N ALA A 138 -2.37 -5.05 -14.67
CA ALA A 138 -1.56 -6.01 -13.91
C ALA A 138 -0.12 -5.52 -13.70
N LEU A 139 0.47 -4.91 -14.73
CA LEU A 139 1.82 -4.36 -14.66
C LEU A 139 1.91 -3.16 -13.69
N ILE A 140 0.95 -2.21 -13.77
CA ILE A 140 0.89 -1.06 -12.86
C ILE A 140 0.67 -1.52 -11.42
N LEU A 141 -0.26 -2.44 -11.17
CA LEU A 141 -0.52 -3.00 -9.85
C LEU A 141 0.71 -3.71 -9.29
N THR A 142 1.45 -4.45 -10.11
CA THR A 142 2.70 -5.10 -9.69
C THR A 142 3.75 -4.07 -9.28
N ASN A 143 3.93 -3.00 -10.05
CA ASN A 143 4.89 -1.95 -9.73
C ASN A 143 4.47 -1.13 -8.50
N LEU A 144 3.17 -0.87 -8.32
CA LEU A 144 2.64 -0.27 -7.09
C LEU A 144 2.90 -1.16 -5.87
N GLY A 145 2.71 -2.49 -6.02
CA GLY A 145 3.08 -3.46 -5.00
C GLY A 145 4.57 -3.42 -4.64
N ASN A 146 5.45 -3.24 -5.64
CA ASN A 146 6.88 -3.08 -5.40
C ASN A 146 7.19 -1.82 -4.58
N VAL A 147 6.50 -0.69 -4.85
CA VAL A 147 6.64 0.53 -4.07
C VAL A 147 6.20 0.29 -2.63
N TYR A 148 5.05 -0.33 -2.41
CA TYR A 148 4.58 -0.65 -1.06
C TYR A 148 5.53 -1.59 -0.30
N SER A 149 6.10 -2.61 -0.96
CA SER A 149 7.10 -3.49 -0.34
C SER A 149 8.34 -2.70 0.10
N LYS A 150 8.84 -1.80 -0.75
CA LYS A 150 10.01 -0.93 -0.46
C LYS A 150 9.75 0.10 0.65
N THR A 151 8.51 0.49 0.87
CA THR A 151 8.12 1.37 1.98
C THR A 151 7.72 0.61 3.25
N GLY A 152 7.86 -0.71 3.29
CA GLY A 152 7.50 -1.55 4.45
C GLY A 152 6.01 -1.85 4.58
N ARG A 153 5.17 -1.45 3.60
CA ARG A 153 3.72 -1.70 3.56
C ARG A 153 3.43 -3.05 2.92
N TYR A 154 3.94 -4.12 3.52
CA TYR A 154 3.90 -5.47 2.93
C TYR A 154 2.48 -6.00 2.69
N ILE A 155 1.49 -5.61 3.50
CA ILE A 155 0.10 -6.05 3.31
C ILE A 155 -0.50 -5.41 2.06
N ASP A 156 -0.29 -4.10 1.87
CA ASP A 156 -0.73 -3.40 0.66
C ASP A 156 0.00 -3.94 -0.58
N ALA A 157 1.28 -4.27 -0.45
CA ALA A 157 2.04 -4.91 -1.52
C ALA A 157 1.40 -6.24 -1.93
N LEU A 158 1.09 -7.10 -0.96
CA LEU A 158 0.44 -8.40 -1.22
C LEU A 158 -0.95 -8.23 -1.84
N ASP A 159 -1.74 -7.25 -1.39
CA ASP A 159 -3.05 -6.94 -1.96
C ASP A 159 -2.93 -6.45 -3.42
N CYS A 160 -1.92 -5.63 -3.74
CA CYS A 160 -1.64 -5.21 -5.11
C CYS A 160 -1.24 -6.38 -6.02
N TYR A 161 -0.39 -7.30 -5.54
CA TYR A 161 -0.04 -8.49 -6.33
C TYR A 161 -1.24 -9.43 -6.51
N ASP A 162 -2.13 -9.57 -5.51
CA ASP A 162 -3.37 -10.34 -5.64
C ASP A 162 -4.29 -9.73 -6.69
N LEU A 163 -4.43 -8.41 -6.71
CA LEU A 163 -5.19 -7.70 -7.74
C LEU A 163 -4.54 -7.85 -9.12
N ALA A 164 -3.21 -7.77 -9.23
CA ALA A 164 -2.51 -8.00 -10.50
C ALA A 164 -2.76 -9.40 -11.04
N LEU A 165 -2.73 -10.42 -10.17
CA LEU A 165 -3.00 -11.81 -10.54
C LEU A 165 -4.49 -12.10 -10.80
N SER A 166 -5.40 -11.24 -10.35
CA SER A 166 -6.81 -11.30 -10.75
C SER A 166 -7.03 -10.79 -12.17
N GLU A 167 -6.21 -9.83 -12.64
CA GLU A 167 -6.23 -9.33 -14.01
C GLU A 167 -5.50 -10.28 -14.99
N ASP A 168 -4.34 -10.81 -14.58
CA ASP A 168 -3.56 -11.80 -15.33
C ASP A 168 -3.00 -12.88 -14.38
N PRO A 169 -3.68 -14.04 -14.26
CA PRO A 169 -3.25 -15.14 -13.39
C PRO A 169 -1.88 -15.74 -13.75
N ASP A 170 -1.40 -15.52 -14.98
CA ASP A 170 -0.14 -16.04 -15.47
C ASP A 170 1.00 -15.00 -15.42
N PHE A 171 0.77 -13.83 -14.84
CA PHE A 171 1.76 -12.77 -14.79
C PHE A 171 2.94 -13.12 -13.85
N GLY A 172 3.99 -13.70 -14.42
CA GLY A 172 5.13 -14.25 -13.70
C GLY A 172 5.83 -13.27 -12.77
N LEU A 173 5.94 -11.99 -13.14
CA LEU A 173 6.58 -10.97 -12.29
C LEU A 173 5.77 -10.69 -11.01
N ALA A 174 4.43 -10.65 -11.09
CA ALA A 174 3.60 -10.51 -9.90
C ALA A 174 3.76 -11.68 -8.94
N ILE A 175 3.83 -12.92 -9.47
CA ILE A 175 4.05 -14.13 -8.67
C ILE A 175 5.41 -14.07 -7.96
N ILE A 176 6.48 -13.68 -8.66
CA ILE A 176 7.83 -13.55 -8.08
C ILE A 176 7.85 -12.49 -6.99
N ASN A 177 7.34 -11.30 -7.27
CA ASN A 177 7.40 -10.16 -6.36
C ASN A 177 6.56 -10.40 -5.11
N LYS A 178 5.41 -11.10 -5.25
CA LYS A 178 4.63 -11.59 -4.13
C LYS A 178 5.42 -12.54 -3.24
N GLY A 179 6.15 -13.50 -3.84
CA GLY A 179 7.05 -14.38 -3.11
C GLY A 179 8.15 -13.64 -2.37
N SER A 180 8.77 -12.64 -3.00
CA SER A 180 9.82 -11.81 -2.40
C SER A 180 9.30 -10.98 -1.24
N SER A 181 8.15 -10.33 -1.40
CA SER A 181 7.50 -9.55 -0.33
C SER A 181 7.11 -10.43 0.87
N LEU A 182 6.72 -11.70 0.65
CA LEU A 182 6.48 -12.64 1.73
C LEU A 182 7.76 -12.99 2.50
N ILE A 183 8.91 -13.11 1.83
CA ILE A 183 10.20 -13.32 2.52
C ILE A 183 10.55 -12.13 3.40
N GLU A 184 10.38 -10.90 2.89
CA GLU A 184 10.62 -9.67 3.66
C GLU A 184 9.66 -9.58 4.85
N TYR A 185 8.36 -9.79 4.62
CA TYR A 185 7.36 -9.78 5.68
C TYR A 185 7.61 -10.86 6.74
N SER A 186 8.20 -12.01 6.37
CA SER A 186 8.55 -13.06 7.32
C SER A 186 9.53 -12.59 8.41
N SER A 187 10.30 -11.54 8.13
CA SER A 187 11.23 -10.96 9.09
C SER A 187 10.52 -10.29 10.27
N LEU A 188 9.27 -9.83 10.09
CA LEU A 188 8.47 -9.12 11.08
C LEU A 188 7.67 -10.08 12.00
N THR A 189 7.68 -11.38 11.76
CA THR A 189 6.88 -12.35 12.52
C THR A 189 7.72 -13.27 13.39
N ASN A 190 7.15 -13.72 14.51
CA ASN A 190 7.74 -14.76 15.35
C ASN A 190 7.59 -16.17 14.77
N ASN A 191 6.67 -16.35 13.82
CA ASN A 191 6.48 -17.62 13.09
C ASN A 191 6.65 -17.41 11.57
N PRO A 192 7.88 -17.30 11.06
CA PRO A 192 8.16 -16.98 9.67
C PRO A 192 7.83 -18.11 8.69
N PHE A 193 7.71 -19.37 9.17
CA PHE A 193 7.67 -20.55 8.30
C PHE A 193 6.52 -20.53 7.31
N SER A 194 5.33 -20.08 7.71
CA SER A 194 4.16 -19.99 6.82
C SER A 194 4.41 -19.07 5.62
N PHE A 195 5.07 -17.92 5.85
CA PHE A 195 5.42 -16.97 4.79
C PHE A 195 6.48 -17.55 3.85
N ILE A 196 7.52 -18.15 4.42
CA ILE A 196 8.61 -18.80 3.67
C ILE A 196 8.08 -19.94 2.82
N HIS A 197 7.18 -20.76 3.36
CA HIS A 197 6.51 -21.84 2.63
C HIS A 197 5.71 -21.30 1.44
N ASN A 198 4.89 -20.26 1.64
CA ASN A 198 4.11 -19.68 0.56
C ASN A 198 5.02 -19.00 -0.49
N ALA A 199 6.07 -18.30 -0.07
CA ALA A 199 7.06 -17.72 -0.98
C ALA A 199 7.71 -18.81 -1.86
N TYR A 200 8.10 -19.94 -1.27
CA TYR A 200 8.64 -21.08 -1.99
C TYR A 200 7.65 -21.64 -3.04
N LEU A 201 6.36 -21.74 -2.68
CA LEU A 201 5.34 -22.18 -3.62
C LEU A 201 5.17 -21.20 -4.78
N HIS A 202 5.17 -19.88 -4.53
CA HIS A 202 5.13 -18.87 -5.57
C HIS A 202 6.36 -18.93 -6.49
N TYR A 203 7.56 -19.07 -5.95
CA TYR A 203 8.76 -19.24 -6.78
C TYR A 203 8.69 -20.50 -7.65
N LYS A 204 8.21 -21.61 -7.10
CA LYS A 204 7.99 -22.85 -7.87
C LYS A 204 6.91 -22.70 -8.94
N GLU A 205 5.88 -21.94 -8.69
CA GLU A 205 4.86 -21.61 -9.68
C GLU A 205 5.46 -20.73 -10.79
N ALA A 206 6.11 -19.62 -10.43
CA ALA A 206 6.75 -18.70 -11.36
C ALA A 206 7.79 -19.42 -12.25
N SER A 207 8.57 -20.35 -11.70
CA SER A 207 9.60 -21.09 -12.46
C SER A 207 9.04 -21.95 -13.61
N LYS A 208 7.73 -22.16 -13.67
CA LYS A 208 7.03 -22.91 -14.73
C LYS A 208 6.42 -22.03 -15.80
N LYS A 209 6.49 -20.69 -15.63
CA LYS A 209 5.90 -19.73 -16.58
C LYS A 209 6.88 -19.44 -17.72
N ASP A 210 6.36 -19.41 -18.93
CA ASP A 210 7.16 -19.18 -20.16
C ASP A 210 7.44 -17.69 -20.42
N ASN A 211 6.77 -16.79 -19.71
CA ASN A 211 6.84 -15.34 -19.89
C ASN A 211 7.94 -14.63 -19.06
N LEU A 212 8.77 -15.38 -18.36
CA LEU A 212 9.88 -14.85 -17.57
C LEU A 212 11.17 -14.74 -18.42
N ASN A 213 11.89 -13.65 -18.20
CA ASN A 213 13.21 -13.51 -18.80
C ASN A 213 14.23 -14.45 -18.11
N PRO A 214 15.34 -14.82 -18.79
CA PRO A 214 16.33 -15.76 -18.26
C PRO A 214 17.00 -15.31 -16.95
N LYS A 215 17.11 -14.00 -16.70
CA LYS A 215 17.71 -13.44 -15.47
C LYS A 215 16.79 -13.71 -14.27
N ASP A 216 15.49 -13.42 -14.43
CA ASP A 216 14.52 -13.66 -13.36
C ASP A 216 14.39 -15.16 -13.05
N LEU A 217 14.32 -15.99 -14.09
CA LEU A 217 14.30 -17.45 -13.92
C LEU A 217 15.55 -17.96 -13.18
N THR A 218 16.71 -17.42 -13.49
CA THR A 218 17.96 -17.78 -12.78
C THR A 218 17.90 -17.37 -11.31
N ASN A 219 17.37 -16.19 -11.01
CA ASN A 219 17.29 -15.67 -9.64
C ASN A 219 16.32 -16.49 -8.79
N ILE A 220 15.12 -16.78 -9.29
CA ILE A 220 14.16 -17.58 -8.54
C ILE A 220 14.65 -19.01 -8.31
N ASN A 221 15.34 -19.63 -9.26
CA ASN A 221 15.93 -20.95 -9.07
C ASN A 221 16.98 -20.96 -7.94
N LYS A 222 17.82 -19.89 -7.84
CA LYS A 222 18.73 -19.73 -6.68
C LYS A 222 17.97 -19.60 -5.35
N TRP A 223 16.86 -18.87 -5.34
CA TRP A 223 16.02 -18.77 -4.15
C TRP A 223 15.39 -20.11 -3.77
N ILE A 224 14.87 -20.86 -4.73
CA ILE A 224 14.32 -22.21 -4.51
C ILE A 224 15.39 -23.12 -3.89
N GLU A 225 16.58 -23.18 -4.49
CA GLU A 225 17.70 -23.99 -3.99
C GLU A 225 18.14 -23.57 -2.56
N TYR A 226 18.22 -22.27 -2.30
CA TYR A 226 18.54 -21.74 -0.97
C TYR A 226 17.51 -22.17 0.08
N LEU A 227 16.21 -22.02 -0.23
CA LEU A 227 15.14 -22.39 0.68
C LEU A 227 15.09 -23.91 0.91
N GLU A 228 15.24 -24.72 -0.13
CA GLU A 228 15.30 -26.18 -0.02
C GLU A 228 16.49 -26.63 0.84
N LYS A 229 17.65 -26.00 0.69
CA LYS A 229 18.84 -26.28 1.52
C LYS A 229 18.64 -25.89 2.97
N LYS A 230 17.99 -24.76 3.23
CA LYS A 230 17.83 -24.21 4.57
C LYS A 230 16.73 -24.88 5.39
N TYR A 231 15.60 -25.22 4.77
CA TYR A 231 14.40 -25.70 5.46
C TYR A 231 14.05 -27.17 5.15
N GLY A 232 14.66 -27.76 4.14
CA GLY A 232 14.39 -29.10 3.66
C GLY A 232 13.24 -29.14 2.66
N LYS A 233 13.49 -29.79 1.51
CA LYS A 233 12.54 -29.89 0.40
C LYS A 233 11.23 -30.58 0.81
N ASP A 234 11.31 -31.68 1.59
CA ASP A 234 10.14 -32.41 2.05
C ASP A 234 9.26 -31.56 2.99
N THR A 235 9.88 -30.74 3.83
CA THR A 235 9.19 -29.84 4.74
C THR A 235 8.46 -28.74 3.96
N LEU A 236 9.11 -28.16 2.95
CA LEU A 236 8.54 -27.10 2.11
C LEU A 236 7.44 -27.60 1.15
N ASN A 237 7.42 -28.87 0.82
CA ASN A 237 6.38 -29.46 -0.04
C ASN A 237 5.19 -30.05 0.74
N LYS A 238 5.24 -30.10 2.09
CA LYS A 238 4.11 -30.57 2.89
C LYS A 238 2.97 -29.55 2.80
N PRO A 239 1.73 -30.00 2.52
CA PRO A 239 0.58 -29.12 2.59
C PRO A 239 0.41 -28.57 4.01
N HIS A 240 -0.08 -27.35 4.13
CA HIS A 240 -0.44 -26.78 5.41
C HIS A 240 -1.75 -27.45 5.86
N GLU A 241 -1.65 -28.43 6.76
CA GLU A 241 -2.80 -29.20 7.27
C GLU A 241 -3.40 -28.44 8.47
N SER A 242 -4.24 -27.47 8.22
CA SER A 242 -5.14 -26.94 9.26
C SER A 242 -6.40 -26.44 8.60
N GLU A 243 -7.52 -26.98 9.05
CA GLU A 243 -8.84 -26.51 8.64
C GLU A 243 -9.28 -25.41 9.60
N LEU A 244 -9.63 -24.25 9.03
CA LEU A 244 -10.22 -23.14 9.77
C LEU A 244 -11.69 -23.44 10.03
N THR A 245 -12.10 -23.49 11.30
CA THR A 245 -13.50 -23.69 11.68
C THR A 245 -14.13 -22.33 12.02
N ILE A 246 -15.03 -21.84 11.18
CA ILE A 246 -15.67 -20.51 11.38
C ILE A 246 -16.85 -20.59 12.33
N GLY A 247 -17.55 -21.71 12.45
CA GLY A 247 -18.78 -21.84 13.25
C GLY A 247 -20.04 -21.48 12.46
N GLU A 248 -21.19 -21.33 13.15
CA GLU A 248 -22.45 -20.98 12.51
C GLU A 248 -22.48 -19.48 12.14
N GLU A 249 -22.68 -19.19 10.85
CA GLU A 249 -22.68 -17.82 10.29
C GLU A 249 -23.76 -16.92 10.89
N VAL A 250 -24.85 -17.51 11.38
CA VAL A 250 -26.01 -16.78 11.93
C VAL A 250 -25.70 -16.19 13.32
N SER A 251 -24.70 -16.68 14.02
CA SER A 251 -24.30 -16.11 15.32
C SER A 251 -23.47 -14.85 15.15
N ILE A 252 -23.55 -13.91 16.11
CA ILE A 252 -22.68 -12.71 16.13
C ILE A 252 -21.21 -13.12 16.06
N GLU A 253 -20.81 -14.22 16.72
CA GLU A 253 -19.44 -14.72 16.67
C GLU A 253 -19.06 -15.21 15.26
N GLY A 254 -19.91 -16.02 14.63
CA GLY A 254 -19.67 -16.51 13.27
C GLY A 254 -19.62 -15.38 12.25
N PHE A 255 -20.60 -14.46 12.31
CA PHE A 255 -20.61 -13.25 11.48
C PHE A 255 -19.32 -12.42 11.67
N SER A 256 -18.91 -12.18 12.94
CA SER A 256 -17.69 -11.43 13.24
C SER A 256 -16.43 -12.09 12.67
N LYS A 257 -16.31 -13.42 12.78
CA LYS A 257 -15.19 -14.17 12.24
C LYS A 257 -15.14 -14.05 10.72
N LEU A 258 -16.27 -14.28 10.05
CA LEU A 258 -16.35 -14.18 8.59
C LEU A 258 -16.06 -12.77 8.09
N PHE A 259 -16.68 -11.76 8.70
CA PHE A 259 -16.45 -10.35 8.37
C PHE A 259 -14.98 -9.95 8.49
N CYS A 260 -14.33 -10.34 9.61
CA CYS A 260 -12.92 -10.05 9.83
C CYS A 260 -11.99 -10.78 8.87
N LEU A 261 -12.28 -12.03 8.52
CA LEU A 261 -11.50 -12.79 7.53
C LEU A 261 -11.62 -12.18 6.14
N MET A 262 -12.85 -11.92 5.66
CA MET A 262 -13.08 -11.33 4.35
C MET A 262 -12.40 -9.98 4.18
N ASN A 263 -12.38 -9.17 5.23
CA ASN A 263 -11.79 -7.83 5.21
C ASN A 263 -10.36 -7.78 5.76
N LYS A 264 -9.77 -8.94 6.11
CA LYS A 264 -8.42 -9.06 6.67
C LYS A 264 -8.19 -8.18 7.91
N LEU A 265 -9.13 -8.15 8.87
CA LEU A 265 -9.12 -7.20 10.00
C LEU A 265 -8.53 -7.75 11.30
N TYR A 266 -8.07 -8.99 11.35
CA TYR A 266 -7.38 -9.50 12.54
C TYR A 266 -5.95 -8.96 12.66
N LEU A 267 -5.51 -8.68 13.89
CA LEU A 267 -4.14 -8.30 14.20
C LEU A 267 -3.26 -9.55 14.35
N ASN A 268 -3.00 -10.21 13.24
CA ASN A 268 -2.13 -11.38 13.17
C ASN A 268 -1.42 -11.45 11.81
N THR A 269 -0.33 -12.17 11.77
CA THR A 269 0.45 -12.38 10.55
C THR A 269 -0.15 -13.46 9.63
N CYS A 270 -1.22 -14.15 10.05
CA CYS A 270 -1.89 -15.20 9.27
C CYS A 270 -3.03 -14.66 8.38
N ASN A 271 -3.33 -13.38 8.39
CA ASN A 271 -4.30 -12.74 7.49
C ASN A 271 -4.06 -13.04 6.01
N TYR A 272 -2.82 -13.37 5.67
CA TYR A 272 -2.44 -13.72 4.31
C TYR A 272 -2.92 -15.12 3.90
N CYS A 273 -2.63 -16.14 4.71
CA CYS A 273 -2.94 -17.53 4.34
C CYS A 273 -4.38 -17.95 4.69
N GLN A 274 -4.97 -17.38 5.73
CA GLN A 274 -6.34 -17.62 6.20
C GLN A 274 -6.73 -19.09 6.38
N LYS A 275 -5.75 -19.99 6.60
CA LYS A 275 -5.96 -21.46 6.60
C LYS A 275 -5.87 -22.09 7.98
N CYS A 276 -5.54 -21.33 9.02
CA CYS A 276 -5.34 -21.85 10.37
C CYS A 276 -6.10 -21.04 11.41
N ASP A 277 -6.36 -21.64 12.57
CA ASP A 277 -7.06 -20.98 13.69
C ASP A 277 -6.36 -19.70 14.17
N SER A 278 -5.04 -19.56 13.94
CA SER A 278 -4.33 -18.30 14.21
C SER A 278 -4.81 -17.14 13.34
N ALA A 279 -5.48 -17.41 12.20
CA ALA A 279 -6.02 -16.38 11.33
C ALA A 279 -7.24 -15.67 11.93
N ILE A 280 -7.94 -16.26 12.89
CA ILE A 280 -9.13 -15.71 13.55
C ILE A 280 -8.83 -15.17 14.95
N GLY A 281 -7.59 -14.81 15.25
CA GLY A 281 -7.18 -14.25 16.54
C GLY A 281 -6.27 -13.04 16.39
N ASP A 282 -6.31 -12.13 17.35
CA ASP A 282 -5.43 -10.96 17.45
C ASP A 282 -4.11 -11.32 18.18
N THR A 283 -3.29 -12.14 17.53
CA THR A 283 -2.09 -12.77 18.11
C THR A 283 -0.81 -11.97 17.93
N LEU A 284 -0.89 -10.74 17.42
CA LEU A 284 0.27 -9.88 17.20
C LEU A 284 1.00 -9.57 18.52
N LEU A 285 2.30 -9.77 18.55
CA LEU A 285 3.19 -9.47 19.68
C LEU A 285 4.44 -8.74 19.17
N ILE A 286 5.05 -7.94 20.05
CA ILE A 286 6.35 -7.31 19.75
C ILE A 286 7.40 -8.40 19.58
N LYS A 287 8.11 -8.37 18.44
CA LYS A 287 9.16 -9.32 18.13
C LYS A 287 10.49 -8.93 18.80
N GLY A 288 11.14 -9.92 19.41
CA GLY A 288 12.59 -9.86 19.67
C GLY A 288 13.05 -8.88 20.73
N MET A 289 12.18 -8.32 21.56
CA MET A 289 12.64 -7.55 22.71
C MET A 289 13.18 -8.53 23.77
N VAL A 290 14.49 -8.74 23.74
CA VAL A 290 15.23 -9.35 24.86
C VAL A 290 15.61 -8.21 25.79
N SER A 291 14.94 -8.08 26.94
CA SER A 291 15.41 -7.22 28.01
C SER A 291 16.38 -7.99 28.89
N GLU A 292 17.52 -7.39 29.24
CA GLU A 292 18.22 -7.82 30.45
C GLU A 292 17.22 -7.66 31.61
N ILE A 293 17.04 -8.73 32.38
CA ILE A 293 16.18 -8.70 33.57
C ILE A 293 16.83 -7.72 34.53
N SER A 294 16.41 -6.45 34.50
CA SER A 294 16.73 -5.51 35.55
C SER A 294 15.84 -5.82 36.77
N THR A 295 16.38 -5.66 37.96
CA THR A 295 15.66 -5.88 39.21
C THR A 295 14.52 -4.88 39.46
N ASP A 296 14.48 -3.78 38.69
CA ASP A 296 13.42 -2.77 38.70
C ASP A 296 12.48 -2.97 37.52
N PHE A 297 11.40 -3.72 37.75
CA PHE A 297 10.38 -4.02 36.72
C PHE A 297 9.62 -2.79 36.24
N GLU A 298 9.55 -1.70 37.02
CA GLU A 298 8.78 -0.50 36.67
C GLU A 298 9.41 0.34 35.55
N ASP A 299 10.75 0.27 35.37
CA ASP A 299 11.48 1.06 34.37
C ASP A 299 11.92 0.27 33.14
N ALA A 300 11.50 -0.98 32.98
CA ALA A 300 11.89 -1.79 31.84
C ALA A 300 11.23 -1.28 30.54
N PRO A 301 11.98 -0.78 29.53
CA PRO A 301 11.43 -0.23 28.28
C PRO A 301 10.47 -1.22 27.58
N TYR A 302 10.75 -2.51 27.68
CA TYR A 302 9.91 -3.58 27.14
C TYR A 302 8.48 -3.56 27.69
N LEU A 303 8.31 -3.41 29.02
CA LEU A 303 6.99 -3.39 29.64
C LEU A 303 6.19 -2.16 29.21
N LYS A 304 6.87 -1.01 29.11
CA LYS A 304 6.28 0.23 28.63
C LYS A 304 5.76 0.11 27.20
N PHE A 305 6.60 -0.38 26.28
CA PHE A 305 6.21 -0.54 24.88
C PHE A 305 5.17 -1.64 24.68
N SER A 306 5.24 -2.71 25.45
CA SER A 306 4.19 -3.74 25.47
C SER A 306 2.86 -3.18 25.95
N SER A 307 2.86 -2.28 26.93
CA SER A 307 1.65 -1.59 27.41
C SER A 307 1.04 -0.69 26.32
N PHE A 308 1.84 0.06 25.57
CA PHE A 308 1.36 0.82 24.42
C PHE A 308 0.71 -0.08 23.37
N LEU A 309 1.37 -1.18 23.00
CA LEU A 309 0.82 -2.12 22.02
C LEU A 309 -0.49 -2.73 22.53
N ASN A 310 -0.58 -3.12 23.80
CA ASN A 310 -1.80 -3.67 24.37
C ASN A 310 -2.95 -2.66 24.32
N GLU A 311 -2.69 -1.39 24.61
CA GLU A 311 -3.68 -0.31 24.52
C GLU A 311 -4.14 -0.08 23.07
N ILE A 312 -3.22 -0.06 22.10
CA ILE A 312 -3.53 0.05 20.68
C ILE A 312 -4.37 -1.14 20.22
N LYS A 313 -3.99 -2.37 20.58
CA LYS A 313 -4.74 -3.59 20.24
C LYS A 313 -6.15 -3.55 20.78
N MET A 314 -6.34 -3.25 22.08
CA MET A 314 -7.65 -3.21 22.69
C MET A 314 -8.53 -2.11 22.10
N SER A 315 -7.95 -0.94 21.79
CA SER A 315 -8.65 0.13 21.10
C SER A 315 -9.08 -0.29 19.69
N TYR A 316 -8.20 -0.99 18.95
CA TYR A 316 -8.52 -1.51 17.64
C TYR A 316 -9.64 -2.55 17.67
N VAL A 317 -9.54 -3.53 18.57
CA VAL A 317 -10.54 -4.61 18.73
C VAL A 317 -11.91 -4.01 19.09
N SER A 318 -11.96 -3.03 19.99
CA SER A 318 -13.19 -2.32 20.36
C SER A 318 -13.80 -1.56 19.17
N SER A 319 -12.97 -0.82 18.40
CA SER A 319 -13.42 -0.09 17.22
C SER A 319 -13.95 -1.04 16.14
N ARG A 320 -13.24 -2.15 15.94
CA ARG A 320 -13.66 -3.22 15.00
C ARG A 320 -14.99 -3.84 15.42
N LEU A 321 -15.21 -4.04 16.72
CA LEU A 321 -16.51 -4.54 17.21
C LEU A 321 -17.64 -3.56 16.86
N CYS A 322 -17.45 -2.25 17.06
CA CYS A 322 -18.43 -1.24 16.66
C CYS A 322 -18.72 -1.31 15.16
N LEU A 323 -17.67 -1.44 14.31
CA LEU A 323 -17.83 -1.61 12.87
C LEU A 323 -18.60 -2.87 12.51
N ILE A 324 -18.31 -4.01 13.14
CA ILE A 324 -19.01 -5.27 12.90
C ILE A 324 -20.48 -5.15 13.29
N LEU A 325 -20.77 -4.61 14.47
CA LEU A 325 -22.15 -4.44 14.97
C LEU A 325 -22.94 -3.46 14.09
N SER A 326 -22.29 -2.42 13.53
CA SER A 326 -22.95 -1.50 12.60
C SER A 326 -23.42 -2.19 11.31
N GLN A 327 -22.83 -3.33 10.94
CA GLN A 327 -23.19 -4.12 9.76
C GLN A 327 -24.04 -5.35 10.09
N HIS A 328 -24.28 -5.60 11.37
CA HIS A 328 -25.14 -6.70 11.79
C HIS A 328 -26.62 -6.37 11.54
N ALA A 329 -27.48 -7.40 11.49
CA ALA A 329 -28.89 -7.21 11.21
C ALA A 329 -29.52 -6.19 12.17
N TYR A 330 -30.14 -5.14 11.61
CA TYR A 330 -30.77 -4.06 12.39
C TYR A 330 -31.80 -4.61 13.39
N SER A 331 -32.55 -5.64 13.00
CA SER A 331 -33.54 -6.30 13.86
C SER A 331 -33.00 -6.75 15.22
N ASP A 332 -31.71 -7.05 15.32
CA ASP A 332 -31.11 -7.50 16.56
C ASP A 332 -30.76 -6.36 17.52
N LEU A 333 -30.65 -5.12 17.01
CA LEU A 333 -30.32 -3.91 17.75
C LEU A 333 -31.47 -2.89 17.85
N GLU A 334 -32.56 -3.08 17.09
CA GLU A 334 -33.72 -2.17 17.03
C GLU A 334 -34.32 -1.89 18.41
N PHE A 335 -34.23 -2.84 19.35
CA PHE A 335 -34.75 -2.64 20.70
C PHE A 335 -34.10 -1.44 21.42
N ILE A 336 -32.87 -1.05 21.03
CA ILE A 336 -32.17 0.11 21.59
C ILE A 336 -32.84 1.38 21.07
N ASP A 337 -33.07 1.48 19.74
CA ASP A 337 -33.70 2.65 19.11
C ASP A 337 -35.12 2.86 19.62
N ASN A 338 -35.86 1.79 19.91
CA ASN A 338 -37.20 1.83 20.45
C ASN A 338 -37.30 2.48 21.85
N THR A 339 -36.15 2.65 22.53
CA THR A 339 -36.07 3.33 23.84
C THR A 339 -35.72 4.82 23.74
N VAL A 340 -35.44 5.33 22.51
CA VAL A 340 -34.98 6.71 22.30
C VAL A 340 -36.04 7.50 21.55
N SER A 341 -36.50 8.60 22.12
CA SER A 341 -37.45 9.51 21.47
C SER A 341 -36.67 10.56 20.63
N LEU A 342 -36.67 10.42 19.34
CA LEU A 342 -36.04 11.36 18.41
C LEU A 342 -37.09 12.25 17.73
N VAL A 343 -36.70 13.49 17.45
CA VAL A 343 -37.53 14.42 16.66
C VAL A 343 -37.21 14.20 15.18
N ASN A 344 -38.25 14.00 14.37
CA ASN A 344 -38.07 13.93 12.92
C ASN A 344 -37.75 15.33 12.35
N THR A 345 -36.52 15.49 11.88
CA THR A 345 -36.02 16.77 11.34
C THR A 345 -36.33 16.95 9.86
N LEU A 346 -36.95 15.98 9.19
CA LEU A 346 -37.27 15.97 7.75
C LEU A 346 -36.01 16.16 6.86
N SER A 347 -34.82 15.89 7.39
CA SER A 347 -33.52 16.12 6.74
C SER A 347 -32.95 14.86 6.09
N TYR A 348 -33.68 13.76 6.08
CA TYR A 348 -33.22 12.44 5.58
C TYR A 348 -31.92 11.96 6.27
N GLU A 349 -31.68 12.40 7.50
CA GLU A 349 -30.56 11.93 8.30
C GLU A 349 -30.86 10.55 8.89
N SER A 350 -29.88 9.64 8.78
CA SER A 350 -29.93 8.34 9.45
C SER A 350 -29.58 8.54 10.93
N GLN A 351 -30.51 8.23 11.81
CA GLN A 351 -30.38 8.39 13.26
C GLN A 351 -30.81 7.09 13.94
N ASN A 352 -30.01 6.05 13.80
CA ASN A 352 -30.23 4.75 14.43
C ASN A 352 -28.93 4.24 15.06
N ILE A 353 -29.01 3.18 15.84
CA ILE A 353 -27.88 2.61 16.57
C ILE A 353 -26.76 2.12 15.64
N ASN A 354 -27.10 1.55 14.46
CA ASN A 354 -26.10 1.07 13.52
C ASN A 354 -25.27 2.22 12.96
N THR A 355 -25.91 3.32 12.58
CA THR A 355 -25.22 4.53 12.12
C THR A 355 -24.34 5.14 13.23
N GLN A 356 -24.82 5.12 14.48
CA GLN A 356 -24.04 5.64 15.60
C GLN A 356 -22.82 4.75 15.88
N LEU A 357 -22.97 3.43 15.88
CA LEU A 357 -21.85 2.49 16.00
C LEU A 357 -20.81 2.68 14.90
N LEU A 358 -21.26 2.99 13.67
CA LEU A 358 -20.38 3.28 12.56
C LEU A 358 -19.58 4.57 12.78
N LYS A 359 -20.23 5.64 13.25
CA LYS A 359 -19.56 6.90 13.65
C LYS A 359 -18.54 6.68 14.76
N ASP A 360 -18.90 5.89 15.77
CA ASP A 360 -18.01 5.57 16.89
C ASP A 360 -16.81 4.73 16.43
N ALA A 361 -17.03 3.75 15.54
CA ALA A 361 -15.95 2.98 14.94
C ALA A 361 -14.96 3.88 14.21
N PHE A 362 -15.46 4.77 13.33
CA PHE A 362 -14.62 5.70 12.58
C PHE A 362 -13.80 6.60 13.50
N SER A 363 -14.45 7.25 14.48
CA SER A 363 -13.77 8.12 15.44
C SER A 363 -12.69 7.39 16.23
N ASN A 364 -13.01 6.19 16.71
CA ASN A 364 -12.11 5.41 17.52
C ASN A 364 -10.89 4.90 16.72
N PHE A 365 -11.10 4.44 15.48
CA PHE A 365 -9.97 4.09 14.60
C PHE A 365 -9.07 5.29 14.34
N TYR A 366 -9.63 6.47 14.09
CA TYR A 366 -8.84 7.67 13.87
C TYR A 366 -8.03 8.06 15.12
N ASN A 367 -8.60 7.93 16.31
CA ASN A 367 -7.91 8.22 17.57
C ASN A 367 -6.73 7.27 17.84
N ILE A 368 -6.71 6.07 17.26
CA ILE A 368 -5.57 5.15 17.36
C ILE A 368 -4.34 5.72 16.65
N LEU A 369 -4.51 6.49 15.57
CA LEU A 369 -3.39 7.17 14.89
C LEU A 369 -2.65 8.10 15.85
N ASP A 370 -3.39 8.87 16.66
CA ASP A 370 -2.78 9.75 17.65
C ASP A 370 -2.10 8.96 18.79
N LYS A 371 -2.62 7.80 19.21
CA LYS A 371 -1.94 6.90 20.15
C LYS A 371 -0.61 6.38 19.57
N ILE A 372 -0.57 6.07 18.28
CA ILE A 372 0.67 5.69 17.59
C ILE A 372 1.67 6.85 17.58
N ALA A 373 1.21 8.09 17.40
CA ALA A 373 2.08 9.26 17.51
C ALA A 373 2.69 9.43 18.91
N TYR A 374 1.93 9.15 19.97
CA TYR A 374 2.48 9.11 21.33
C TYR A 374 3.56 8.04 21.49
N PHE A 375 3.33 6.84 20.94
CA PHE A 375 4.34 5.79 20.92
C PHE A 375 5.61 6.23 20.19
N ILE A 376 5.49 6.84 18.99
CA ILE A 376 6.64 7.34 18.22
C ILE A 376 7.40 8.41 19.00
N ASN A 377 6.69 9.37 19.61
CA ASN A 377 7.33 10.42 20.42
C ASN A 377 8.18 9.84 21.54
N ASP A 378 7.68 8.82 22.21
CA ASP A 378 8.38 8.18 23.32
C ASP A 378 9.51 7.27 22.85
N TYR A 379 9.26 6.43 21.85
CA TYR A 379 10.23 5.49 21.28
C TYR A 379 11.44 6.22 20.67
N CYS A 380 11.19 7.25 19.88
CA CYS A 380 12.22 8.07 19.24
C CYS A 380 12.76 9.18 20.16
N LYS A 381 12.26 9.32 21.40
CA LYS A 381 12.66 10.33 22.38
C LYS A 381 12.59 11.76 21.83
N LEU A 382 11.54 12.10 21.08
CA LEU A 382 11.40 13.41 20.41
C LEU A 382 11.18 14.57 21.37
N GLY A 383 10.69 14.31 22.59
CA GLY A 383 10.46 15.33 23.62
C GLY A 383 9.34 16.32 23.30
N ILE A 384 8.42 15.96 22.38
CA ILE A 384 7.27 16.80 22.03
C ILE A 384 6.27 16.76 23.20
N LYS A 385 5.79 17.95 23.62
CA LYS A 385 4.80 18.06 24.69
C LYS A 385 3.46 17.45 24.25
N GLU A 386 2.75 16.80 25.17
CA GLU A 386 1.50 16.07 24.90
C GLU A 386 0.50 16.84 24.02
N ARG A 387 0.29 18.13 24.27
CA ARG A 387 -0.65 18.96 23.50
C ARG A 387 -0.27 19.17 22.02
N GLY A 388 0.98 18.88 21.65
CA GLY A 388 1.50 19.01 20.30
C GLY A 388 1.59 17.68 19.56
N ILE A 389 1.27 16.56 20.22
CA ILE A 389 1.39 15.24 19.62
C ILE A 389 0.11 14.91 18.85
N ASN A 390 0.24 14.72 17.56
CA ASN A 390 -0.77 14.12 16.71
C ASN A 390 -0.10 13.45 15.51
N PHE A 391 -0.77 12.48 14.90
CA PHE A 391 -0.17 11.64 13.86
C PHE A 391 0.28 12.44 12.63
N LYS A 392 -0.47 13.48 12.23
CA LYS A 392 -0.13 14.28 11.05
C LYS A 392 1.08 15.19 11.26
N SER A 393 1.31 15.70 12.47
CA SER A 393 2.34 16.71 12.74
C SER A 393 3.65 16.14 13.29
N ILE A 394 3.63 14.94 13.85
CA ILE A 394 4.82 14.36 14.51
C ILE A 394 6.02 14.21 13.58
N TRP A 395 5.76 14.08 12.29
CA TRP A 395 6.77 13.84 11.24
C TRP A 395 7.57 15.08 10.84
N TYR A 396 7.10 16.29 11.18
CA TYR A 396 7.67 17.55 10.69
C TYR A 396 8.25 18.39 11.82
N SER A 397 9.32 19.15 11.53
CA SER A 397 9.99 20.01 12.52
C SER A 397 9.12 21.19 12.93
N GLU A 398 8.36 21.77 11.99
CA GLU A 398 7.43 22.88 12.19
C GLU A 398 6.11 22.63 11.44
N CYS A 399 5.00 23.19 11.93
CA CYS A 399 3.67 22.97 11.36
C CYS A 399 3.51 23.38 9.89
N ASN A 400 4.33 24.31 9.40
CA ASN A 400 4.28 24.84 8.03
C ASN A 400 5.52 24.46 7.20
N ASP A 401 6.44 23.71 7.76
CA ASP A 401 7.64 23.27 7.08
C ASP A 401 7.47 21.80 6.65
N ASN A 402 7.74 21.53 5.37
CA ASN A 402 7.78 20.16 4.85
C ASN A 402 9.10 19.43 5.21
N THR A 403 9.91 20.02 6.10
CA THR A 403 11.13 19.40 6.57
C THR A 403 10.81 18.25 7.52
N ILE A 404 11.12 17.04 7.09
CA ILE A 404 10.89 15.83 7.88
C ILE A 404 11.79 15.85 9.12
N ARG A 405 11.16 15.70 10.31
CA ARG A 405 11.86 15.70 11.61
C ARG A 405 12.94 14.65 11.71
N PHE A 406 12.73 13.51 11.05
CA PHE A 406 13.65 12.36 11.06
C PHE A 406 14.72 12.42 9.97
N ARG A 407 14.87 13.58 9.28
CA ARG A 407 15.79 13.74 8.15
C ARG A 407 17.25 13.35 8.47
N ASP A 408 17.68 13.68 9.68
CA ASP A 408 19.07 13.49 10.11
C ASP A 408 19.29 12.19 10.89
N LEU A 409 18.24 11.39 11.05
CA LEU A 409 18.35 10.08 11.69
C LEU A 409 18.58 9.03 10.60
N ASP A 410 19.67 8.29 10.73
CA ASP A 410 20.01 7.14 9.90
C ASP A 410 19.05 5.98 10.27
N PHE A 411 17.81 6.09 9.80
CA PHE A 411 16.77 5.11 10.07
C PHE A 411 16.63 4.15 8.90
N ASP A 412 17.31 3.03 8.98
CA ASP A 412 16.96 1.83 8.22
C ASP A 412 15.84 1.09 8.97
N ASN A 413 14.69 1.78 9.11
CA ASN A 413 13.51 1.25 9.81
C ASN A 413 12.30 1.28 8.90
N ASP A 414 11.97 0.11 8.33
CA ASP A 414 10.82 -0.06 7.42
C ASP A 414 9.51 0.34 8.09
N GLY A 415 9.39 0.13 9.41
CA GLY A 415 8.23 0.52 10.17
C GLY A 415 7.99 2.02 10.15
N LEU A 416 8.98 2.83 10.53
CA LEU A 416 8.85 4.29 10.48
C LEU A 416 8.62 4.81 9.06
N THR A 417 9.19 4.15 8.06
CA THR A 417 8.95 4.48 6.65
C THR A 417 7.50 4.23 6.26
N ALA A 418 6.96 3.08 6.63
CA ALA A 418 5.56 2.75 6.34
C ALA A 418 4.60 3.71 7.04
N LEU A 419 4.89 4.08 8.29
CA LEU A 419 4.10 5.06 9.04
C LEU A 419 4.13 6.45 8.39
N LEU A 420 5.29 6.91 7.92
CA LEU A 420 5.41 8.18 7.18
C LEU A 420 4.65 8.11 5.86
N ASP A 421 4.77 7.03 5.10
CA ASP A 421 4.06 6.86 3.83
C ASP A 421 2.53 6.91 4.01
N ILE A 422 2.02 6.30 5.07
CA ILE A 422 0.60 6.40 5.42
C ILE A 422 0.22 7.82 5.86
N ASN A 423 1.10 8.51 6.60
CA ASN A 423 0.85 9.91 6.94
C ASN A 423 0.72 10.80 5.70
N GLU A 424 1.56 10.58 4.68
CA GLU A 424 1.47 11.32 3.43
C GLU A 424 0.16 11.01 2.68
N ASP A 425 -0.29 9.76 2.66
CA ASP A 425 -1.61 9.39 2.12
C ASP A 425 -2.75 10.15 2.82
N LEU A 426 -2.73 10.21 4.15
CA LEU A 426 -3.72 10.94 4.95
C LEU A 426 -3.65 12.48 4.79
N ARG A 427 -2.51 13.01 4.34
CA ARG A 427 -2.34 14.48 4.13
C ARG A 427 -2.69 14.92 2.72
N TRP A 428 -2.24 14.17 1.73
CA TRP A 428 -2.22 14.60 0.33
C TRP A 428 -2.83 13.58 -0.63
N GLY A 429 -2.94 12.31 -0.20
CA GLY A 429 -3.49 11.24 -1.00
C GLY A 429 -5.03 11.22 -1.01
N LYS A 430 -5.58 10.18 -1.62
CA LYS A 430 -7.01 9.89 -1.64
C LYS A 430 -7.56 9.77 -0.21
N GLU A 431 -6.78 9.23 0.71
CA GLU A 431 -7.12 9.04 2.11
C GLU A 431 -7.27 10.37 2.90
N ASN A 432 -6.91 11.51 2.31
CA ASN A 432 -7.22 12.82 2.90
C ASN A 432 -8.74 13.05 3.05
N GLU A 433 -9.56 12.39 2.25
CA GLU A 433 -11.01 12.39 2.38
C GLU A 433 -11.50 11.85 3.75
N LEU A 434 -10.68 11.08 4.46
CA LEU A 434 -10.94 10.61 5.83
C LEU A 434 -10.87 11.74 6.88
N THR A 435 -10.27 12.88 6.53
CA THR A 435 -10.05 13.99 7.46
C THR A 435 -11.34 14.78 7.73
N GLU A 436 -12.18 14.98 6.72
CA GLU A 436 -13.42 15.76 6.90
C GLU A 436 -14.45 15.06 7.81
N PRO A 437 -14.76 13.76 7.64
CA PRO A 437 -15.60 13.04 8.59
C PRO A 437 -15.06 13.09 10.03
N ARG A 438 -13.73 12.94 10.21
CA ARG A 438 -13.09 13.06 11.53
C ARG A 438 -13.31 14.43 12.16
N ASN A 439 -13.10 15.51 11.41
CA ASN A 439 -13.27 16.87 11.91
C ASN A 439 -14.74 17.15 12.25
N ALA A 440 -15.67 16.63 11.45
CA ALA A 440 -17.09 16.74 11.74
C ALA A 440 -17.47 15.97 13.02
N LEU A 441 -16.99 14.75 13.20
CA LEU A 441 -17.26 13.94 14.39
C LEU A 441 -16.63 14.50 15.67
N THR A 442 -15.46 15.14 15.57
CA THR A 442 -14.73 15.64 16.75
C THR A 442 -15.18 17.04 17.17
N HIS A 443 -15.48 17.94 16.21
CA HIS A 443 -15.68 19.37 16.47
C HIS A 443 -17.05 19.90 16.03
N ARG A 444 -17.84 19.10 15.32
CA ARG A 444 -19.14 19.48 14.77
C ARG A 444 -20.11 18.31 14.87
N PHE A 445 -21.10 18.27 14.01
CA PHE A 445 -22.03 17.14 13.86
C PHE A 445 -21.85 16.53 12.47
N LEU A 446 -21.50 15.28 12.40
CA LEU A 446 -21.51 14.52 11.14
C LEU A 446 -22.96 14.07 10.87
N LYS A 447 -23.53 14.62 9.80
CA LYS A 447 -24.86 14.26 9.31
C LYS A 447 -24.68 13.15 8.28
N VAL A 448 -25.10 11.94 8.65
CA VAL A 448 -25.12 10.80 7.74
C VAL A 448 -26.51 10.72 7.12
N LYS A 449 -26.58 10.73 5.81
CA LYS A 449 -27.83 10.68 5.06
C LYS A 449 -28.21 9.24 4.75
N LEU A 450 -29.52 9.00 4.55
CA LEU A 450 -30.01 7.71 4.02
C LEU A 450 -29.56 7.49 2.57
N PHE A 451 -29.36 8.58 1.83
CA PHE A 451 -28.84 8.62 0.46
C PHE A 451 -28.26 10.01 0.16
N SER A 452 -27.23 10.05 -0.64
CA SER A 452 -26.59 11.32 -1.07
C SER A 452 -27.50 12.07 -2.04
N ILE A 453 -27.83 13.34 -1.72
CA ILE A 453 -28.64 14.22 -2.56
C ILE A 453 -27.76 15.27 -3.22
N ASN A 454 -26.76 15.77 -2.50
CA ASN A 454 -25.88 16.83 -2.95
C ASN A 454 -24.43 16.35 -2.93
N GLU A 455 -23.61 17.00 -3.75
CA GLU A 455 -22.17 16.83 -3.70
C GLU A 455 -21.64 17.19 -2.30
N GLY A 456 -20.90 16.26 -1.66
CA GLY A 456 -20.39 16.42 -0.30
C GLY A 456 -21.29 15.87 0.82
N ASP A 457 -22.50 15.38 0.53
CA ASP A 457 -23.27 14.61 1.49
C ASP A 457 -22.58 13.25 1.72
N ILE A 458 -22.50 12.81 2.98
CA ILE A 458 -22.03 11.49 3.37
C ILE A 458 -23.24 10.61 3.66
N ASP A 459 -23.39 9.50 2.95
CA ASP A 459 -24.37 8.47 3.29
C ASP A 459 -23.77 7.32 4.11
N GLU A 460 -24.59 6.38 4.56
CA GLU A 460 -24.15 5.24 5.39
C GLU A 460 -23.12 4.36 4.67
N ARG A 461 -23.29 4.16 3.38
CA ARG A 461 -22.38 3.33 2.58
C ARG A 461 -21.02 4.01 2.44
N ASP A 462 -21.00 5.29 2.14
CA ASP A 462 -19.77 6.07 2.02
C ASP A 462 -19.01 6.11 3.37
N LEU A 463 -19.72 6.35 4.48
CA LEU A 463 -19.10 6.29 5.80
C LEU A 463 -18.58 4.89 6.15
N TYR A 464 -19.30 3.83 5.76
CA TYR A 464 -18.86 2.46 5.95
C TYR A 464 -17.58 2.16 5.18
N GLU A 465 -17.52 2.51 3.89
CA GLU A 465 -16.34 2.31 3.05
C GLU A 465 -15.12 3.04 3.62
N LYS A 466 -15.29 4.30 4.02
CA LYS A 466 -14.24 5.09 4.70
C LYS A 466 -13.81 4.50 6.06
N THR A 467 -14.75 3.97 6.83
CA THR A 467 -14.44 3.33 8.13
C THR A 467 -13.67 2.03 7.92
N LEU A 468 -14.05 1.23 6.94
CA LEU A 468 -13.36 -0.01 6.60
C LEU A 468 -11.94 0.25 6.09
N GLU A 469 -11.76 1.27 5.25
CA GLU A 469 -10.44 1.71 4.78
C GLU A 469 -9.56 2.14 5.94
N LEU A 470 -10.08 2.98 6.83
CA LEU A 470 -9.37 3.43 8.03
C LEU A 470 -9.01 2.26 8.96
N ALA A 471 -9.92 1.29 9.13
CA ALA A 471 -9.64 0.08 9.90
C ALA A 471 -8.47 -0.73 9.32
N LYS A 472 -8.38 -0.85 8.00
CA LYS A 472 -7.27 -1.51 7.30
C LYS A 472 -5.96 -0.74 7.48
N ILE A 473 -5.99 0.59 7.37
CA ILE A 473 -4.84 1.46 7.61
C ILE A 473 -4.33 1.27 9.05
N VAL A 474 -5.20 1.38 10.05
CA VAL A 474 -4.82 1.23 11.46
C VAL A 474 -4.33 -0.18 11.77
N ARG A 475 -4.91 -1.21 11.15
CA ARG A 475 -4.39 -2.58 11.25
C ARG A 475 -2.92 -2.64 10.81
N MET A 476 -2.57 -2.05 9.66
CA MET A 476 -1.19 -2.05 9.16
C MET A 476 -0.23 -1.39 10.14
N LEU A 477 -0.61 -0.24 10.67
CA LEU A 477 0.18 0.51 11.64
C LEU A 477 0.49 -0.28 12.93
N SER A 478 -0.33 -1.27 13.26
CA SER A 478 -0.13 -2.12 14.43
C SER A 478 0.96 -3.19 14.25
N TYR A 479 1.43 -3.43 13.01
CA TYR A 479 2.53 -4.38 12.72
C TYR A 479 3.91 -3.72 12.72
N ILE A 480 3.95 -2.43 12.69
CA ILE A 480 5.11 -1.58 12.59
C ILE A 480 5.62 -1.20 13.98
#